data_1657e604bade5298c7e973209b6b80cb
#
_entry.id   1657e604bade5298c7e973209b6b80cb
#
_cell.length_a   1.000
_cell.length_b   1.000
_cell.length_c   1.000
_cell.angle_alpha   90.00
_cell.angle_beta   90.00
_cell.angle_gamma   90.00
#
_symmetry.space_group_name_H-M   'P 1'
#
loop_
_entity.id
_entity.type
_entity.pdbx_description
1 polymer ?
#
loop_
_entity_poly.entity_id
_entity_poly.type
_entity_poly.pdbx_seq_one_letter_code
_entity_poly.pdbx_strand_id
1 'polypeptide(L)'
;MHGALAAAVIDGVERAGGEGLLTPPDVDIAFYGDVFRKGSRRVRGDDEPGRVTDLDDELEQQLLLDLWEAAAVAEPDRVAAPTGEGTRAPTPLTAQRAMNALLRSRCMPGAVAERFLLGTLRQVRRYLKDNDIRRYAREAVTTRIASDTTVVIGHSLGSVVAYESLCVEPKSVGALITLGSPLGMPKLVFDRLDPTPSGGRAEWPKGIRSWSNLCDRHDVVASVKRLGPLFDVPGGWRTVNDQVLDNGWKVHDLGRHLTDEATGRAVIAALRLTHEG
;
A
#
# COMPACT_ATOMS: atom_id res chain seq x y z
N MET A 1 -18.71 1.31 -5.88
CA MET A 1 -17.33 0.98 -5.47
C MET A 1 -17.27 -0.41 -4.85
N HIS A 2 -18.05 -0.72 -3.81
CA HIS A 2 -18.07 -2.06 -3.17
C HIS A 2 -18.21 -3.21 -4.18
N GLY A 3 -19.30 -3.24 -4.96
CA GLY A 3 -19.53 -4.33 -5.92
C GLY A 3 -18.44 -4.51 -6.99
N ALA A 4 -17.76 -3.43 -7.39
CA ALA A 4 -16.68 -3.53 -8.37
C ALA A 4 -15.40 -4.16 -7.77
N LEU A 5 -15.09 -3.88 -6.51
CA LEU A 5 -13.94 -4.49 -5.83
C LEU A 5 -14.20 -5.94 -5.47
N ALA A 6 -15.41 -6.26 -4.99
CA ALA A 6 -15.81 -7.64 -4.75
C ALA A 6 -15.72 -8.48 -6.04
N ALA A 7 -16.24 -7.96 -7.15
CA ALA A 7 -16.13 -8.62 -8.45
C ALA A 7 -14.67 -8.83 -8.89
N ALA A 8 -13.78 -7.87 -8.63
CA ALA A 8 -12.36 -8.00 -8.97
C ALA A 8 -11.65 -9.09 -8.16
N VAL A 9 -11.96 -9.21 -6.85
CA VAL A 9 -11.43 -10.30 -6.01
C VAL A 9 -11.90 -11.65 -6.51
N ILE A 10 -13.21 -11.77 -6.81
CA ILE A 10 -13.82 -13.01 -7.33
C ILE A 10 -13.19 -13.39 -8.67
N ASP A 11 -13.05 -12.44 -9.61
CA ASP A 11 -12.39 -12.68 -10.91
C ASP A 11 -10.97 -13.21 -10.75
N GLY A 12 -10.18 -12.64 -9.82
CA GLY A 12 -8.84 -13.12 -9.50
C GLY A 12 -8.84 -14.56 -8.96
N VAL A 13 -9.80 -14.88 -8.08
CA VAL A 13 -9.95 -16.24 -7.51
C VAL A 13 -10.37 -17.23 -8.58
N GLU A 14 -11.32 -16.87 -9.45
CA GLU A 14 -11.78 -17.72 -10.56
C GLU A 14 -10.63 -18.00 -11.55
N ARG A 15 -9.87 -16.99 -11.93
CA ARG A 15 -8.66 -17.16 -12.78
C ARG A 15 -7.62 -18.10 -12.17
N ALA A 16 -7.57 -18.16 -10.85
CA ALA A 16 -6.69 -19.07 -10.11
C ALA A 16 -7.28 -20.50 -9.94
N GLY A 17 -8.41 -20.79 -10.57
CA GLY A 17 -9.08 -22.10 -10.50
C GLY A 17 -9.97 -22.29 -9.26
N GLY A 18 -10.43 -21.16 -8.66
CA GLY A 18 -11.31 -21.16 -7.50
C GLY A 18 -12.76 -20.79 -7.84
N GLU A 19 -13.30 -21.29 -8.96
CA GLU A 19 -14.68 -21.02 -9.36
C GLU A 19 -15.67 -21.40 -8.25
N GLY A 20 -16.53 -20.46 -7.89
CA GLY A 20 -17.56 -20.65 -6.88
C GLY A 20 -17.09 -20.67 -5.42
N LEU A 21 -15.80 -20.42 -5.15
CA LEU A 21 -15.28 -20.34 -3.78
C LEU A 21 -15.72 -19.06 -3.06
N LEU A 22 -15.95 -17.97 -3.79
CA LEU A 22 -16.40 -16.70 -3.25
C LEU A 22 -17.61 -16.17 -4.01
N THR A 23 -18.49 -15.52 -3.27
CA THR A 23 -19.64 -14.76 -3.78
C THR A 23 -19.54 -13.30 -3.32
N PRO A 24 -20.26 -12.34 -3.92
CA PRO A 24 -20.17 -10.94 -3.50
C PRO A 24 -20.42 -10.67 -2.00
N PRO A 25 -21.32 -11.38 -1.30
CA PRO A 25 -21.48 -11.24 0.15
C PRO A 25 -20.27 -11.66 1.00
N ASP A 26 -19.38 -12.51 0.46
CA ASP A 26 -18.19 -12.98 1.17
C ASP A 26 -17.05 -11.92 1.19
N VAL A 27 -17.23 -10.82 0.47
CA VAL A 27 -16.22 -9.74 0.37
C VAL A 27 -16.79 -8.47 0.98
N ASP A 28 -16.22 -8.03 2.11
CA ASP A 28 -16.53 -6.74 2.71
C ASP A 28 -15.39 -5.73 2.51
N ILE A 29 -15.69 -4.44 2.61
CA ILE A 29 -14.73 -3.36 2.37
C ILE A 29 -14.69 -2.41 3.56
N ALA A 30 -13.53 -2.30 4.19
CA ALA A 30 -13.23 -1.26 5.14
C ALA A 30 -12.90 0.05 4.38
N PHE A 31 -13.78 1.03 4.49
CA PHE A 31 -13.60 2.33 3.86
C PHE A 31 -13.34 3.42 4.90
N TYR A 32 -12.24 4.10 4.79
CA TYR A 32 -11.83 5.22 5.67
C TYR A 32 -11.45 6.49 4.89
N GLY A 33 -11.62 6.50 3.56
CA GLY A 33 -11.23 7.62 2.71
C GLY A 33 -11.96 8.94 3.02
N ASP A 34 -13.10 8.90 3.69
CA ASP A 34 -13.87 10.06 4.11
C ASP A 34 -13.16 10.92 5.18
N VAL A 35 -12.29 10.30 6.01
CA VAL A 35 -11.51 11.05 7.03
C VAL A 35 -10.55 12.04 6.39
N PHE A 36 -10.04 11.73 5.21
CA PHE A 36 -9.16 12.62 4.46
C PHE A 36 -9.92 13.81 3.85
N ARG A 37 -11.26 13.72 3.70
CA ARG A 37 -12.12 14.80 3.22
C ARG A 37 -12.62 15.71 4.36
N LYS A 38 -12.86 15.18 5.57
CA LYS A 38 -13.45 15.94 6.69
C LYS A 38 -12.53 17.02 7.25
N GLY A 39 -11.22 16.93 7.05
CA GLY A 39 -10.23 17.93 7.45
C GLY A 39 -10.22 19.22 6.60
N SER A 40 -10.71 19.13 5.36
CA SER A 40 -10.69 20.21 4.39
C SER A 40 -11.67 21.37 4.70
N ARG A 41 -12.63 21.19 5.59
CA ARG A 41 -13.61 22.25 5.94
C ARG A 41 -13.06 23.38 6.80
N ARG A 42 -11.86 23.23 7.40
CA ARG A 42 -11.27 24.25 8.29
C ARG A 42 -10.06 24.99 7.72
N VAL A 43 -9.44 24.50 6.67
CA VAL A 43 -8.33 25.19 5.98
C VAL A 43 -8.74 25.40 4.53
N ARG A 44 -9.08 26.63 4.20
CA ARG A 44 -9.43 27.08 2.84
C ARG A 44 -8.16 26.98 1.98
N GLY A 45 -7.91 25.82 1.35
CA GLY A 45 -6.71 25.56 0.55
C GLY A 45 -6.42 24.08 0.26
N ASP A 46 -6.89 23.15 1.11
CA ASP A 46 -6.55 21.72 0.94
C ASP A 46 -7.46 20.97 -0.08
N ASP A 47 -8.51 21.58 -0.59
CA ASP A 47 -9.48 20.94 -1.50
C ASP A 47 -9.17 21.16 -3.00
N GLU A 48 -8.32 22.13 -3.36
CA GLU A 48 -7.82 22.19 -4.72
C GLU A 48 -6.66 21.22 -4.90
N PRO A 49 -6.63 20.46 -6.00
CA PRO A 49 -5.45 19.67 -6.36
C PRO A 49 -4.30 20.66 -6.58
N GLY A 50 -3.51 20.88 -5.52
CA GLY A 50 -2.40 21.80 -5.51
C GLY A 50 -1.37 21.43 -6.57
N ARG A 51 -0.51 22.36 -6.91
CA ARG A 51 0.67 22.12 -7.72
C ARG A 51 1.75 21.51 -6.82
N VAL A 52 2.74 20.87 -7.43
CA VAL A 52 3.91 20.34 -6.69
C VAL A 52 4.63 21.45 -5.89
N THR A 53 4.51 22.72 -6.33
CA THR A 53 5.02 23.90 -5.63
C THR A 53 4.35 24.15 -4.28
N ASP A 54 3.19 23.54 -4.03
CA ASP A 54 2.39 23.69 -2.80
C ASP A 54 2.71 22.57 -1.79
N LEU A 55 3.74 21.74 -2.06
CA LEU A 55 4.27 20.76 -1.11
C LEU A 55 5.18 21.46 -0.09
N ASP A 56 4.58 22.00 0.96
CA ASP A 56 5.30 22.69 2.02
C ASP A 56 5.78 21.74 3.15
N ASP A 57 5.22 20.51 3.19
CA ASP A 57 5.56 19.52 4.21
C ASP A 57 6.80 18.71 3.83
N GLU A 58 7.81 18.71 4.69
CA GLU A 58 9.08 18.00 4.50
C GLU A 58 8.88 16.50 4.24
N LEU A 59 7.89 15.86 4.89
CA LEU A 59 7.60 14.44 4.67
C LEU A 59 7.04 14.19 3.27
N GLU A 60 6.15 15.06 2.77
CA GLU A 60 5.62 14.95 1.40
C GLU A 60 6.71 15.12 0.36
N GLN A 61 7.59 16.11 0.57
CA GLN A 61 8.73 16.35 -0.32
C GLN A 61 9.71 15.16 -0.30
N GLN A 62 9.99 14.61 0.88
CA GLN A 62 10.86 13.44 1.00
C GLN A 62 10.24 12.19 0.36
N LEU A 63 8.94 11.95 0.58
CA LEU A 63 8.20 10.88 -0.10
C LEU A 63 8.31 10.99 -1.62
N LEU A 64 8.18 12.19 -2.15
CA LEU A 64 8.29 12.44 -3.59
C LEU A 64 9.69 12.14 -4.12
N LEU A 65 10.73 12.53 -3.38
CA LEU A 65 12.14 12.25 -3.74
C LEU A 65 12.43 10.75 -3.72
N ASP A 66 11.99 10.03 -2.69
CA ASP A 66 12.21 8.59 -2.58
C ASP A 66 11.46 7.82 -3.67
N LEU A 67 10.25 8.27 -4.03
CA LEU A 67 9.54 7.71 -5.19
C LEU A 67 10.29 7.96 -6.50
N TRP A 68 10.92 9.14 -6.65
CA TRP A 68 11.75 9.42 -7.82
C TRP A 68 12.98 8.50 -7.88
N GLU A 69 13.69 8.32 -6.78
CA GLU A 69 14.83 7.40 -6.70
C GLU A 69 14.40 5.97 -7.03
N ALA A 70 13.29 5.51 -6.46
CA ALA A 70 12.73 4.19 -6.75
C ALA A 70 12.35 4.03 -8.23
N ALA A 71 11.75 5.06 -8.83
CA ALA A 71 11.39 5.06 -10.25
C ALA A 71 12.62 5.01 -11.15
N ALA A 72 13.68 5.76 -10.82
CA ALA A 72 14.92 5.75 -11.59
C ALA A 72 15.63 4.38 -11.54
N VAL A 73 15.53 3.66 -10.43
CA VAL A 73 16.04 2.29 -10.30
C VAL A 73 15.18 1.29 -11.08
N ALA A 74 13.86 1.42 -11.00
CA ALA A 74 12.93 0.48 -11.63
C ALA A 74 12.80 0.68 -13.15
N GLU A 75 12.97 1.92 -13.63
CA GLU A 75 12.76 2.32 -15.02
C GLU A 75 13.88 3.26 -15.52
N PRO A 76 15.16 2.84 -15.55
CA PRO A 76 16.29 3.72 -15.85
C PRO A 76 16.23 4.30 -17.28
N ASP A 77 15.56 3.62 -18.21
CA ASP A 77 15.38 4.09 -19.60
C ASP A 77 14.31 5.20 -19.73
N ARG A 78 13.49 5.41 -18.71
CA ARG A 78 12.37 6.36 -18.72
C ARG A 78 12.52 7.48 -17.70
N VAL A 79 13.07 7.17 -16.55
CA VAL A 79 13.18 8.06 -15.40
C VAL A 79 14.66 8.28 -15.08
N ALA A 80 15.14 9.49 -15.37
CA ALA A 80 16.52 9.85 -15.03
C ALA A 80 16.71 9.89 -13.51
N ALA A 81 17.83 9.34 -13.04
CA ALA A 81 18.18 9.39 -11.63
C ALA A 81 18.43 10.84 -11.15
N PRO A 82 18.15 11.14 -9.86
CA PRO A 82 18.55 12.42 -9.28
C PRO A 82 20.07 12.59 -9.35
N THR A 83 20.53 13.68 -9.99
CA THR A 83 21.94 13.99 -10.19
C THR A 83 22.33 15.23 -9.39
N GLY A 84 23.46 15.17 -8.69
CA GLY A 84 24.05 16.28 -7.93
C GLY A 84 23.66 16.36 -6.46
N GLU A 85 24.50 17.01 -5.65
CA GLU A 85 24.30 17.13 -4.19
C GLU A 85 23.02 17.91 -3.83
N GLY A 86 22.60 18.87 -4.64
CA GLY A 86 21.39 19.66 -4.43
C GLY A 86 20.07 18.93 -4.68
N THR A 87 20.08 17.71 -5.26
CA THR A 87 18.86 16.94 -5.54
C THR A 87 18.43 16.05 -4.36
N ARG A 88 19.25 15.93 -3.34
CA ARG A 88 18.95 15.13 -2.13
C ARG A 88 18.26 15.94 -1.03
N ALA A 89 18.27 17.26 -1.12
CA ALA A 89 17.56 18.12 -0.18
C ALA A 89 16.13 18.41 -0.67
N PRO A 90 15.11 18.30 0.20
CA PRO A 90 13.73 18.63 -0.15
C PRO A 90 13.59 20.14 -0.34
N THR A 91 13.60 20.60 -1.59
CA THR A 91 13.37 21.99 -1.99
C THR A 91 12.25 22.03 -3.05
N PRO A 92 11.56 23.16 -3.22
CA PRO A 92 10.53 23.29 -4.28
C PRO A 92 11.06 22.95 -5.68
N LEU A 93 12.32 23.28 -5.96
CA LEU A 93 12.95 22.98 -7.24
C LEU A 93 13.21 21.48 -7.42
N THR A 94 13.70 20.80 -6.38
CA THR A 94 13.92 19.35 -6.40
C THR A 94 12.61 18.60 -6.46
N ALA A 95 11.56 19.05 -5.75
CA ALA A 95 10.22 18.49 -5.82
C ALA A 95 9.63 18.60 -7.24
N GLN A 96 9.82 19.76 -7.93
CA GLN A 96 9.37 19.92 -9.32
C GLN A 96 10.12 18.98 -10.28
N ARG A 97 11.43 18.79 -10.09
CA ARG A 97 12.22 17.84 -10.89
C ARG A 97 11.76 16.41 -10.65
N ALA A 98 11.55 16.03 -9.40
CA ALA A 98 11.04 14.71 -9.02
C ALA A 98 9.67 14.44 -9.66
N MET A 99 8.74 15.39 -9.59
CA MET A 99 7.43 15.28 -10.22
C MET A 99 7.54 15.09 -11.73
N ASN A 100 8.32 15.92 -12.40
CA ASN A 100 8.52 15.82 -13.85
C ASN A 100 9.16 14.49 -14.27
N ALA A 101 10.04 13.93 -13.44
CA ALA A 101 10.63 12.63 -13.68
C ALA A 101 9.60 11.49 -13.47
N LEU A 102 8.83 11.53 -12.38
CA LEU A 102 7.82 10.55 -12.07
C LEU A 102 6.67 10.49 -13.07
N LEU A 103 6.30 11.63 -13.68
CA LEU A 103 5.29 11.67 -14.75
C LEU A 103 5.70 10.89 -16.01
N ARG A 104 6.96 10.48 -16.14
CA ARG A 104 7.46 9.61 -17.22
C ARG A 104 7.40 8.13 -16.87
N SER A 105 7.24 7.80 -15.58
CA SER A 105 7.13 6.41 -15.10
C SER A 105 5.82 5.75 -15.55
N ARG A 106 5.87 4.44 -15.74
CA ARG A 106 4.68 3.61 -15.96
C ARG A 106 3.70 3.62 -14.79
N CYS A 107 4.19 3.92 -13.60
CA CYS A 107 3.38 4.05 -12.39
C CYS A 107 2.40 5.24 -12.46
N MET A 108 2.69 6.23 -13.30
CA MET A 108 1.97 7.51 -13.40
C MET A 108 1.37 7.74 -14.80
N PRO A 109 0.41 6.94 -15.27
CA PRO A 109 -0.15 7.12 -16.60
C PRO A 109 -1.18 8.26 -16.66
N GLY A 110 -0.99 9.19 -17.62
CA GLY A 110 -2.02 10.12 -18.05
C GLY A 110 -2.04 11.50 -17.38
N ALA A 111 -2.92 12.36 -17.86
CA ALA A 111 -3.00 13.78 -17.52
C ALA A 111 -3.42 14.09 -16.07
N VAL A 112 -3.93 13.10 -15.33
CA VAL A 112 -4.34 13.26 -13.92
C VAL A 112 -3.32 12.70 -12.93
N ALA A 113 -2.19 12.22 -13.43
CA ALA A 113 -1.17 11.54 -12.61
C ALA A 113 -0.60 12.44 -11.51
N GLU A 114 -0.33 13.71 -11.80
CA GLU A 114 0.16 14.66 -10.81
C GLU A 114 -0.81 14.83 -9.63
N ARG A 115 -2.09 15.04 -9.93
CA ARG A 115 -3.15 15.19 -8.91
C ARG A 115 -3.31 13.93 -8.07
N PHE A 116 -3.23 12.76 -8.71
CA PHE A 116 -3.32 11.49 -8.02
C PHE A 116 -2.13 11.30 -7.08
N LEU A 117 -0.91 11.57 -7.55
CA LEU A 117 0.30 11.45 -6.74
C LEU A 117 0.27 12.40 -5.55
N LEU A 118 -0.02 13.69 -5.77
CA LEU A 118 -0.12 14.67 -4.69
C LEU A 118 -1.18 14.30 -3.66
N GLY A 119 -2.35 13.81 -4.11
CA GLY A 119 -3.39 13.31 -3.23
C GLY A 119 -2.92 12.12 -2.38
N THR A 120 -2.20 11.18 -2.97
CA THR A 120 -1.64 10.02 -2.28
C THR A 120 -0.59 10.44 -1.25
N LEU A 121 0.34 11.32 -1.60
CA LEU A 121 1.36 11.85 -0.69
C LEU A 121 0.74 12.52 0.55
N ARG A 122 -0.28 13.36 0.33
CA ARG A 122 -1.03 14.00 1.42
C ARG A 122 -1.76 13.00 2.32
N GLN A 123 -2.37 11.96 1.74
CA GLN A 123 -3.02 10.90 2.52
C GLN A 123 -2.01 10.14 3.39
N VAL A 124 -0.86 9.75 2.82
CA VAL A 124 0.22 9.07 3.55
C VAL A 124 0.74 9.96 4.67
N ARG A 125 1.05 11.24 4.39
CA ARG A 125 1.48 12.20 5.42
C ARG A 125 0.46 12.31 6.55
N ARG A 126 -0.82 12.54 6.22
CA ARG A 126 -1.88 12.71 7.22
C ARG A 126 -2.05 11.46 8.06
N TYR A 127 -2.00 10.29 7.46
CA TYR A 127 -2.05 9.02 8.19
C TYR A 127 -0.87 8.87 9.16
N LEU A 128 0.34 9.20 8.73
CA LEU A 128 1.55 9.00 9.53
C LEU A 128 1.78 10.06 10.61
N LYS A 129 1.23 11.28 10.44
CA LYS A 129 1.43 12.40 11.37
C LYS A 129 0.23 12.70 12.26
N ASP A 130 -0.97 12.32 11.88
CA ASP A 130 -2.21 12.61 12.61
C ASP A 130 -2.74 11.34 13.29
N ASN A 131 -2.57 11.28 14.60
CA ASN A 131 -2.98 10.12 15.40
C ASN A 131 -4.51 9.89 15.38
N ASP A 132 -5.32 10.91 15.20
CA ASP A 132 -6.78 10.75 15.11
C ASP A 132 -7.18 10.14 13.78
N ILE A 133 -6.56 10.55 12.68
CA ILE A 133 -6.75 9.94 11.36
C ILE A 133 -6.26 8.49 11.39
N ARG A 134 -5.09 8.23 11.97
CA ARG A 134 -4.52 6.90 12.09
C ARG A 134 -5.43 5.96 12.89
N ARG A 135 -5.91 6.42 14.04
CA ARG A 135 -6.87 5.68 14.87
C ARG A 135 -8.16 5.39 14.11
N TYR A 136 -8.78 6.43 13.52
CA TYR A 136 -10.02 6.27 12.76
C TYR A 136 -9.89 5.26 11.61
N ALA A 137 -8.80 5.31 10.85
CA ALA A 137 -8.57 4.39 9.74
C ALA A 137 -8.42 2.94 10.24
N ARG A 138 -7.71 2.72 11.35
CA ARG A 138 -7.57 1.39 11.98
C ARG A 138 -8.90 0.87 12.52
N GLU A 139 -9.66 1.71 13.22
CA GLU A 139 -11.00 1.36 13.71
C GLU A 139 -11.94 0.97 12.57
N ALA A 140 -11.87 1.66 11.43
CA ALA A 140 -12.66 1.31 10.25
C ALA A 140 -12.32 -0.10 9.71
N VAL A 141 -11.07 -0.54 9.86
CA VAL A 141 -10.65 -1.91 9.51
C VAL A 141 -11.09 -2.89 10.59
N THR A 142 -10.74 -2.65 11.86
CA THR A 142 -10.98 -3.62 12.95
C THR A 142 -12.46 -3.86 13.22
N THR A 143 -13.33 -2.87 13.01
CA THR A 143 -14.79 -3.02 13.13
C THR A 143 -15.42 -3.84 11.99
N ARG A 144 -14.76 -3.99 10.86
CA ARG A 144 -15.21 -4.82 9.73
C ARG A 144 -14.71 -6.26 9.82
N ILE A 145 -13.72 -6.53 10.65
CA ILE A 145 -13.25 -7.89 10.89
C ILE A 145 -14.21 -8.59 11.82
N ALA A 146 -15.00 -9.51 11.28
CA ALA A 146 -15.92 -10.39 12.01
C ALA A 146 -15.22 -11.69 12.43
N SER A 147 -15.89 -12.53 13.20
CA SER A 147 -15.33 -13.81 13.70
C SER A 147 -15.04 -14.83 12.60
N ASP A 148 -15.70 -14.69 11.45
CA ASP A 148 -15.58 -15.53 10.26
C ASP A 148 -14.66 -14.92 9.19
N THR A 149 -14.10 -13.73 9.43
CA THR A 149 -13.14 -13.11 8.51
C THR A 149 -11.85 -13.92 8.46
N THR A 150 -11.54 -14.47 7.31
CA THR A 150 -10.36 -15.35 7.11
C THR A 150 -9.16 -14.60 6.57
N VAL A 151 -9.38 -13.60 5.72
CA VAL A 151 -8.34 -12.88 4.96
C VAL A 151 -8.56 -11.38 5.05
N VAL A 152 -7.49 -10.63 5.28
CA VAL A 152 -7.47 -9.17 5.09
C VAL A 152 -6.57 -8.84 3.91
N ILE A 153 -7.10 -8.08 2.94
CA ILE A 153 -6.36 -7.61 1.77
C ILE A 153 -6.18 -6.09 1.89
N GLY A 154 -4.93 -5.64 1.84
CA GLY A 154 -4.59 -4.21 1.86
C GLY A 154 -3.82 -3.78 0.62
N HIS A 155 -4.22 -2.68 -0.03
CA HIS A 155 -3.52 -2.11 -1.18
C HIS A 155 -2.94 -0.73 -0.85
N SER A 156 -1.71 -0.46 -1.30
CA SER A 156 -1.05 0.83 -1.10
C SER A 156 -1.06 1.26 0.38
N LEU A 157 -1.48 2.47 0.73
CA LEU A 157 -1.67 2.91 2.12
C LEU A 157 -2.58 1.96 2.91
N GLY A 158 -3.57 1.33 2.27
CA GLY A 158 -4.45 0.35 2.92
C GLY A 158 -3.72 -0.88 3.46
N SER A 159 -2.56 -1.24 2.90
CA SER A 159 -1.72 -2.31 3.43
C SER A 159 -1.03 -1.93 4.74
N VAL A 160 -0.66 -0.65 4.89
CA VAL A 160 -0.11 -0.10 6.14
C VAL A 160 -1.17 -0.09 7.22
N VAL A 161 -2.38 0.43 6.88
CA VAL A 161 -3.52 0.45 7.82
C VAL A 161 -3.90 -0.96 8.26
N ALA A 162 -3.99 -1.91 7.33
CA ALA A 162 -4.32 -3.30 7.63
C ALA A 162 -3.27 -3.95 8.55
N TYR A 163 -1.98 -3.80 8.22
CA TYR A 163 -0.88 -4.30 9.03
C TYR A 163 -0.95 -3.77 10.48
N GLU A 164 -1.02 -2.45 10.64
CA GLU A 164 -1.06 -1.83 11.96
C GLU A 164 -2.34 -2.20 12.75
N SER A 165 -3.48 -2.29 12.07
CA SER A 165 -4.74 -2.73 12.70
C SER A 165 -4.60 -4.12 13.31
N LEU A 166 -3.96 -5.05 12.58
CA LEU A 166 -3.76 -6.43 13.03
C LEU A 166 -2.66 -6.56 14.10
N CYS A 167 -1.72 -5.61 14.18
CA CYS A 167 -0.72 -5.58 15.24
C CYS A 167 -1.27 -5.03 16.56
N VAL A 168 -2.03 -3.93 16.48
CA VAL A 168 -2.54 -3.21 17.67
C VAL A 168 -3.75 -3.92 18.27
N GLU A 169 -4.66 -4.39 17.45
CA GLU A 169 -5.86 -5.13 17.88
C GLU A 169 -5.90 -6.51 17.21
N PRO A 170 -5.30 -7.52 17.85
CA PRO A 170 -5.27 -8.87 17.29
C PRO A 170 -6.68 -9.41 17.05
N LYS A 171 -6.95 -9.88 15.86
CA LYS A 171 -8.21 -10.50 15.43
C LYS A 171 -7.96 -11.94 15.00
N SER A 172 -9.02 -12.73 14.94
CA SER A 172 -8.98 -14.13 14.46
C SER A 172 -8.90 -14.19 12.92
N VAL A 173 -7.94 -13.46 12.34
CA VAL A 173 -7.70 -13.46 10.89
C VAL A 173 -6.52 -14.38 10.59
N GLY A 174 -6.72 -15.34 9.68
CA GLY A 174 -5.70 -16.32 9.33
C GLY A 174 -4.62 -15.78 8.40
N ALA A 175 -4.97 -14.84 7.50
CA ALA A 175 -4.07 -14.38 6.46
C ALA A 175 -4.11 -12.87 6.22
N LEU A 176 -2.94 -12.31 5.90
CA LEU A 176 -2.77 -10.96 5.38
C LEU A 176 -2.26 -11.03 3.94
N ILE A 177 -2.88 -10.28 3.04
CA ILE A 177 -2.41 -10.09 1.67
C ILE A 177 -2.14 -8.60 1.45
N THR A 178 -0.91 -8.25 1.09
CA THR A 178 -0.52 -6.87 0.78
C THR A 178 -0.23 -6.71 -0.70
N LEU A 179 -0.84 -5.69 -1.32
CA LEU A 179 -0.78 -5.41 -2.75
C LEU A 179 -0.16 -4.02 -2.98
N GLY A 180 0.90 -3.94 -3.78
CA GLY A 180 1.57 -2.67 -4.07
C GLY A 180 1.93 -1.88 -2.80
N SER A 181 2.48 -2.54 -1.80
CA SER A 181 2.62 -2.05 -0.43
C SER A 181 3.86 -1.17 -0.21
N PRO A 182 3.73 0.02 0.41
CA PRO A 182 4.86 0.85 0.84
C PRO A 182 5.46 0.43 2.19
N LEU A 183 5.01 -0.67 2.81
CA LEU A 183 5.43 -1.10 4.16
C LEU A 183 6.95 -1.17 4.35
N GLY A 184 7.70 -1.53 3.31
CA GLY A 184 9.15 -1.62 3.37
C GLY A 184 9.89 -0.29 3.10
N MET A 185 9.20 0.81 2.79
CA MET A 185 9.82 2.09 2.45
C MET A 185 10.53 2.67 3.67
N PRO A 186 11.88 2.72 3.68
CA PRO A 186 12.65 3.12 4.86
C PRO A 186 12.44 4.60 5.17
N LYS A 187 12.67 5.01 6.43
CA LYS A 187 12.56 6.38 6.93
C LYS A 187 11.17 7.02 6.84
N LEU A 188 10.38 6.66 5.86
CA LEU A 188 9.09 7.29 5.55
C LEU A 188 7.91 6.50 6.09
N VAL A 189 7.85 5.20 5.80
CA VAL A 189 6.76 4.32 6.24
C VAL A 189 7.27 3.32 7.27
N PHE A 190 8.28 2.51 6.92
CA PHE A 190 8.77 1.42 7.77
C PHE A 190 9.13 1.91 9.19
N ASP A 191 9.98 2.92 9.30
CA ASP A 191 10.44 3.44 10.61
C ASP A 191 9.36 4.19 11.40
N ARG A 192 8.18 4.40 10.79
CA ARG A 192 7.02 5.08 11.40
C ARG A 192 5.84 4.16 11.66
N LEU A 193 6.00 2.86 11.42
CA LEU A 193 4.97 1.86 11.72
C LEU A 193 4.63 1.84 13.22
N ASP A 194 3.44 1.40 13.52
CA ASP A 194 2.96 1.15 14.88
C ASP A 194 2.44 -0.30 14.98
N PRO A 195 3.13 -1.18 15.71
CA PRO A 195 4.30 -0.90 16.57
C PRO A 195 5.56 -0.52 15.79
N THR A 196 6.38 0.34 16.42
CA THR A 196 7.62 0.81 15.81
C THR A 196 8.62 -0.34 15.64
N PRO A 197 9.23 -0.53 14.46
CA PRO A 197 10.24 -1.54 14.22
C PRO A 197 11.43 -1.41 15.16
N SER A 198 12.02 -2.52 15.57
CA SER A 198 13.17 -2.59 16.43
C SER A 198 14.27 -3.46 15.80
N GLY A 199 15.52 -3.02 15.88
CA GLY A 199 16.64 -3.75 15.29
C GLY A 199 16.53 -3.97 13.78
N GLY A 200 15.86 -3.06 13.06
CA GLY A 200 15.63 -3.16 11.61
C GLY A 200 14.54 -4.16 11.22
N ARG A 201 13.73 -4.61 12.16
CA ARG A 201 12.61 -5.54 11.95
C ARG A 201 11.32 -5.02 12.57
N ALA A 202 10.22 -5.26 11.88
CA ALA A 202 8.87 -4.98 12.38
C ALA A 202 8.24 -6.28 12.94
N GLU A 203 7.21 -6.12 13.75
CA GLU A 203 6.52 -7.25 14.36
C GLU A 203 5.68 -8.01 13.32
N TRP A 204 5.60 -9.34 13.49
CA TRP A 204 4.63 -10.15 12.77
C TRP A 204 3.25 -9.97 13.42
N PRO A 205 2.17 -9.66 12.65
CA PRO A 205 0.86 -9.44 13.22
C PRO A 205 0.34 -10.70 13.96
N LYS A 206 -0.17 -10.50 15.16
CA LYS A 206 -0.68 -11.59 16.00
C LYS A 206 -1.89 -12.25 15.35
N GLY A 207 -1.95 -13.57 15.38
CA GLY A 207 -3.04 -14.34 14.77
C GLY A 207 -2.82 -14.66 13.28
N ILE A 208 -2.02 -13.90 12.57
CA ILE A 208 -1.71 -14.15 11.14
C ILE A 208 -0.84 -15.40 11.02
N ARG A 209 -1.35 -16.40 10.28
CA ARG A 209 -0.65 -17.64 9.96
C ARG A 209 0.11 -17.56 8.64
N SER A 210 -0.42 -16.80 7.67
CA SER A 210 0.24 -16.57 6.39
C SER A 210 0.18 -15.10 5.98
N TRP A 211 1.23 -14.64 5.31
CA TRP A 211 1.28 -13.31 4.72
C TRP A 211 1.84 -13.40 3.30
N SER A 212 1.04 -13.00 2.31
CA SER A 212 1.47 -12.85 0.93
C SER A 212 1.63 -11.38 0.57
N ASN A 213 2.78 -11.00 0.04
CA ASN A 213 3.05 -9.66 -0.46
C ASN A 213 3.24 -9.70 -1.97
N LEU A 214 2.38 -9.00 -2.70
CA LEU A 214 2.40 -8.98 -4.16
C LEU A 214 2.57 -7.55 -4.66
N CYS A 215 3.54 -7.31 -5.52
CA CYS A 215 3.77 -6.01 -6.12
C CYS A 215 4.28 -6.14 -7.56
N ASP A 216 3.97 -5.15 -8.39
CA ASP A 216 4.55 -5.09 -9.73
C ASP A 216 6.03 -4.68 -9.65
N ARG A 217 6.85 -5.20 -10.59
CA ARG A 217 8.28 -4.90 -10.67
C ARG A 217 8.58 -3.42 -10.84
N HIS A 218 7.69 -2.69 -11.51
CA HIS A 218 7.83 -1.25 -11.80
C HIS A 218 7.02 -0.36 -10.84
N ASP A 219 6.36 -0.94 -9.85
CA ASP A 219 5.60 -0.18 -8.85
C ASP A 219 6.55 0.59 -7.92
N VAL A 220 6.63 1.89 -8.08
CA VAL A 220 7.52 2.75 -7.29
C VAL A 220 7.02 2.95 -5.85
N VAL A 221 5.73 2.77 -5.61
CA VAL A 221 5.15 2.84 -4.26
C VAL A 221 5.61 1.64 -3.44
N ALA A 222 5.59 0.45 -4.03
CA ALA A 222 6.22 -0.73 -3.46
C ALA A 222 7.74 -0.74 -3.77
N SER A 223 8.47 0.30 -3.34
CA SER A 223 9.90 0.47 -3.63
C SER A 223 10.75 -0.70 -3.10
N VAL A 224 10.37 -1.25 -1.97
CA VAL A 224 10.93 -2.48 -1.41
C VAL A 224 10.02 -3.65 -1.80
N LYS A 225 10.46 -4.44 -2.78
CA LYS A 225 9.67 -5.55 -3.36
C LYS A 225 9.55 -6.75 -2.44
N ARG A 226 10.53 -6.96 -1.58
CA ARG A 226 10.61 -8.08 -0.66
C ARG A 226 10.49 -7.60 0.78
N LEU A 227 9.37 -7.92 1.41
CA LEU A 227 9.11 -7.57 2.80
C LEU A 227 9.69 -8.60 3.78
N GLY A 228 9.95 -9.84 3.34
CA GLY A 228 10.48 -10.90 4.19
C GLY A 228 11.65 -10.47 5.07
N PRO A 229 12.73 -9.86 4.54
CA PRO A 229 13.87 -9.41 5.36
C PRO A 229 13.52 -8.47 6.52
N LEU A 230 12.38 -7.76 6.42
CA LEU A 230 11.93 -6.76 7.40
C LEU A 230 10.90 -7.33 8.39
N PHE A 231 10.13 -8.39 8.01
CA PHE A 231 8.98 -8.87 8.77
C PHE A 231 9.05 -10.35 9.15
N ASP A 232 9.92 -11.16 8.53
CA ASP A 232 10.05 -12.57 8.85
C ASP A 232 10.42 -12.79 10.31
N VAL A 233 9.78 -13.77 10.93
CA VAL A 233 10.12 -14.17 12.29
C VAL A 233 11.41 -14.99 12.28
N PRO A 234 12.40 -14.67 13.12
CA PRO A 234 13.62 -15.47 13.24
C PRO A 234 13.30 -16.94 13.54
N GLY A 235 13.97 -17.86 12.83
CA GLY A 235 13.68 -19.29 12.92
C GLY A 235 12.83 -19.85 11.79
N GLY A 236 12.32 -18.99 10.90
CA GLY A 236 11.75 -19.38 9.61
C GLY A 236 10.34 -19.99 9.62
N TRP A 237 9.66 -20.02 10.78
CA TRP A 237 8.32 -20.59 10.90
C TRP A 237 7.18 -19.63 10.47
N ARG A 238 7.48 -18.34 10.31
CA ARG A 238 6.61 -17.32 9.73
C ARG A 238 7.41 -16.45 8.79
N THR A 239 7.13 -16.57 7.50
CA THR A 239 7.82 -15.83 6.44
C THR A 239 6.80 -15.18 5.52
N VAL A 240 7.15 -14.00 5.01
CA VAL A 240 6.36 -13.33 3.98
C VAL A 240 6.59 -14.03 2.64
N ASN A 241 5.51 -14.42 1.98
CA ASN A 241 5.56 -14.93 0.61
C ASN A 241 5.59 -13.74 -0.36
N ASP A 242 6.79 -13.28 -0.70
CA ASP A 242 7.00 -12.16 -1.60
C ASP A 242 6.89 -12.59 -3.07
N GLN A 243 5.98 -11.98 -3.83
CA GLN A 243 5.75 -12.24 -5.25
C GLN A 243 5.85 -10.96 -6.06
N VAL A 244 6.62 -10.99 -7.15
CA VAL A 244 6.77 -9.88 -8.09
C VAL A 244 5.97 -10.17 -9.35
N LEU A 245 5.02 -9.27 -9.66
CA LEU A 245 4.11 -9.35 -10.79
C LEU A 245 4.58 -8.51 -11.98
N ASP A 246 3.89 -8.65 -13.11
CA ASP A 246 4.00 -7.77 -14.27
C ASP A 246 2.61 -7.34 -14.74
N ASN A 247 2.11 -6.24 -14.19
CA ASN A 247 0.79 -5.67 -14.48
C ASN A 247 0.77 -4.79 -15.76
N GLY A 248 1.86 -4.79 -16.51
CA GLY A 248 2.01 -4.03 -17.74
C GLY A 248 2.15 -2.51 -17.49
N TRP A 249 1.17 -1.70 -17.90
CA TRP A 249 1.25 -0.24 -17.82
C TRP A 249 0.47 0.38 -16.64
N LYS A 250 -0.31 -0.42 -15.90
CA LYS A 250 -1.06 0.00 -14.70
C LYS A 250 -0.50 -0.69 -13.46
N VAL A 251 0.76 -0.47 -13.20
CA VAL A 251 1.56 -1.21 -12.21
C VAL A 251 1.06 -1.09 -10.77
N HIS A 252 0.40 0.04 -10.43
CA HIS A 252 -0.12 0.31 -9.08
C HIS A 252 -1.67 0.31 -9.02
N ASP A 253 -2.35 -0.19 -10.03
CA ASP A 253 -3.81 -0.21 -10.09
C ASP A 253 -4.39 -1.34 -9.24
N LEU A 254 -5.26 -0.99 -8.28
CA LEU A 254 -5.89 -1.96 -7.37
C LEU A 254 -6.66 -3.04 -8.13
N GLY A 255 -7.41 -2.67 -9.17
CA GLY A 255 -8.18 -3.63 -9.96
C GLY A 255 -7.28 -4.67 -10.63
N ARG A 256 -6.12 -4.24 -11.16
CA ARG A 256 -5.12 -5.15 -11.75
C ARG A 256 -4.55 -6.11 -10.72
N HIS A 257 -4.19 -5.61 -9.55
CA HIS A 257 -3.73 -6.47 -8.47
C HIS A 257 -4.79 -7.49 -8.04
N LEU A 258 -6.03 -7.06 -7.87
CA LEU A 258 -7.11 -7.95 -7.40
C LEU A 258 -7.48 -9.01 -8.42
N THR A 259 -7.48 -8.69 -9.73
CA THR A 259 -7.80 -9.63 -10.82
C THR A 259 -6.62 -10.51 -11.23
N ASP A 260 -5.43 -10.31 -10.66
CA ASP A 260 -4.25 -11.12 -10.94
C ASP A 260 -4.41 -12.54 -10.37
N GLU A 261 -4.06 -13.54 -11.16
CA GLU A 261 -4.12 -14.94 -10.78
C GLU A 261 -3.26 -15.26 -9.54
N ALA A 262 -2.12 -14.58 -9.35
CA ALA A 262 -1.28 -14.77 -8.16
C ALA A 262 -1.98 -14.28 -6.90
N THR A 263 -2.74 -13.18 -6.97
CA THR A 263 -3.60 -12.71 -5.87
C THR A 263 -4.71 -13.73 -5.59
N GLY A 264 -5.36 -14.25 -6.64
CA GLY A 264 -6.35 -15.31 -6.50
C GLY A 264 -5.80 -16.56 -5.82
N ARG A 265 -4.60 -17.01 -6.21
CA ARG A 265 -3.92 -18.15 -5.54
C ARG A 265 -3.63 -17.85 -4.07
N ALA A 266 -3.20 -16.64 -3.73
CA ALA A 266 -2.96 -16.24 -2.35
C ALA A 266 -4.26 -16.27 -1.51
N VAL A 267 -5.38 -15.82 -2.07
CA VAL A 267 -6.71 -15.89 -1.43
C VAL A 267 -7.13 -17.35 -1.23
N ILE A 268 -7.05 -18.19 -2.27
CA ILE A 268 -7.40 -19.63 -2.19
C ILE A 268 -6.56 -20.32 -1.10
N ALA A 269 -5.25 -20.07 -1.08
CA ALA A 269 -4.37 -20.63 -0.06
C ALA A 269 -4.77 -20.19 1.36
N ALA A 270 -5.14 -18.93 1.52
CA ALA A 270 -5.57 -18.39 2.81
C ALA A 270 -6.91 -19.01 3.28
N LEU A 271 -7.88 -19.20 2.38
CA LEU A 271 -9.15 -19.85 2.69
C LEU A 271 -8.98 -21.30 3.13
N ARG A 272 -8.03 -22.03 2.56
CA ARG A 272 -7.73 -23.42 2.96
C ARG A 272 -7.17 -23.54 4.37
N LEU A 273 -6.42 -22.54 4.85
CA LEU A 273 -5.87 -22.55 6.20
C LEU A 273 -6.93 -22.56 7.30
N THR A 274 -8.16 -22.14 7.01
CA THR A 274 -9.27 -22.15 7.98
C THR A 274 -9.97 -23.49 8.10
N HIS A 275 -9.82 -24.38 7.12
CA HIS A 275 -10.43 -25.73 7.14
C HIS A 275 -9.56 -26.79 7.82
N GLU A 276 -8.28 -26.47 8.11
CA GLU A 276 -7.32 -27.40 8.72
C GLU A 276 -7.10 -27.16 10.25
N GLY A 277 -7.83 -26.27 10.86
CA GLY A 277 -7.79 -25.92 12.29
C GLY A 277 -9.12 -26.13 12.98
#